data_5a91c7fa48252d3c180f65c01d23ec2c
#
_entry.id   5a91c7fa48252d3c180f65c01d23ec2c
#
_cell.length_a   1.000
_cell.length_b   1.000
_cell.length_c   1.000
_cell.angle_alpha   90.00
_cell.angle_beta   90.00
_cell.angle_gamma   90.00
#
_symmetry.space_group_name_H-M   'P 1'
#
loop_
_entity.id
_entity.type
_entity.pdbx_description
1 polymer ?
#
loop_
_entity_poly.entity_id
_entity_poly.type
_entity_poly.pdbx_seq_one_letter_code
_entity_poly.pdbx_strand_id
1 'polypeptide(L)'
;MRDNAPLQERVRVNAHSSVRLELGGKVLYVDPFSLTEAPHDADLIFLTHDHFDHFSPADIALAGKADTVFVLQESIAMKTAEAVGPRKAVLVNPGDRGEIDGIGFEAVPAYNPGKRFHPRANNWVGYVLEAEGLRFYVAGDTDATPEAAAVRCDVALLPIGGTYTMDAEEAAALANRIRPQLVIPIHYGSVVGTADDFAAFAAGVDEGIRVVRLI
;
A
#
# COMPACT_ATOMS: atom_id res chain seq x y z
N MET A 1 -9.45 20.52 13.25
CA MET A 1 -8.76 21.41 12.29
C MET A 1 -8.28 20.53 11.16
N ARG A 2 -8.50 20.89 9.89
CA ARG A 2 -7.87 20.14 8.80
C ARG A 2 -6.37 20.41 8.89
N ASP A 3 -5.58 19.35 9.04
CA ASP A 3 -4.13 19.45 8.91
C ASP A 3 -3.82 19.83 7.45
N ASN A 4 -3.22 21.00 7.24
CA ASN A 4 -2.93 21.54 5.92
C ASN A 4 -1.58 21.07 5.36
N ALA A 5 -0.99 20.00 5.92
CA ALA A 5 0.24 19.46 5.39
C ALA A 5 0.05 19.02 3.92
N PRO A 6 1.01 19.30 3.03
CA PRO A 6 0.97 18.80 1.66
C PRO A 6 0.82 17.27 1.62
N LEU A 7 0.05 16.74 0.67
CA LEU A 7 -0.29 15.32 0.59
C LEU A 7 0.94 14.38 0.65
N GLN A 8 2.05 14.77 0.02
CA GLN A 8 3.29 13.98 0.02
C GLN A 8 3.98 13.93 1.38
N GLU A 9 3.79 14.93 2.25
CA GLU A 9 4.41 14.97 3.57
C GLU A 9 3.73 14.02 4.56
N ARG A 10 2.53 13.56 4.23
CA ARG A 10 1.80 12.53 4.98
C ARG A 10 2.27 11.11 4.66
N VAL A 11 3.11 10.95 3.63
CA VAL A 11 3.56 9.67 3.11
C VAL A 11 5.07 9.55 3.25
N ARG A 12 5.53 8.46 3.84
CA ARG A 12 6.92 8.01 3.77
C ARG A 12 6.95 6.62 3.16
N VAL A 13 7.77 6.41 2.14
CA VAL A 13 8.11 5.07 1.65
C VAL A 13 9.44 4.68 2.28
N ASN A 14 9.43 3.64 3.11
CA ASN A 14 10.65 3.19 3.82
C ASN A 14 11.58 2.44 2.86
N ALA A 15 11.02 1.49 2.12
CA ALA A 15 11.68 0.76 1.06
C ALA A 15 10.62 0.02 0.25
N HIS A 16 10.85 -0.20 -1.04
CA HIS A 16 10.04 -1.05 -1.90
C HIS A 16 8.54 -0.70 -1.85
N SER A 17 7.72 -1.51 -1.18
CA SER A 17 6.27 -1.27 -0.98
C SER A 17 5.91 -0.87 0.46
N SER A 18 6.93 -0.69 1.33
CA SER A 18 6.71 -0.35 2.73
C SER A 18 6.33 1.11 2.88
N VAL A 19 5.09 1.35 3.23
CA VAL A 19 4.51 2.70 3.33
C VAL A 19 4.16 3.03 4.78
N ARG A 20 4.56 4.23 5.24
CA ARG A 20 4.10 4.85 6.47
C ARG A 20 3.24 6.06 6.12
N LEU A 21 2.04 6.14 6.69
CA LEU A 21 1.09 7.24 6.50
C LEU A 21 0.78 7.93 7.83
N GLU A 22 0.66 9.23 7.81
CA GLU A 22 0.05 10.00 8.90
C GLU A 22 -1.32 10.52 8.44
N LEU A 23 -2.38 9.97 9.02
CA LEU A 23 -3.75 10.21 8.58
C LEU A 23 -4.72 10.18 9.75
N GLY A 24 -5.58 11.19 9.87
CA GLY A 24 -6.56 11.27 10.96
C GLY A 24 -5.94 11.33 12.37
N GLY A 25 -4.71 11.87 12.49
CA GLY A 25 -3.95 11.88 13.76
C GLY A 25 -3.43 10.51 14.18
N LYS A 26 -3.41 9.54 13.27
CA LYS A 26 -2.91 8.17 13.46
C LYS A 26 -1.71 7.90 12.57
N VAL A 27 -0.84 7.01 13.04
CA VAL A 27 0.27 6.45 12.27
C VAL A 27 -0.13 5.08 11.74
N LEU A 28 -0.15 4.95 10.42
CA LEU A 28 -0.50 3.73 9.71
C LEU A 28 0.72 3.19 8.96
N TYR A 29 0.87 1.88 8.97
CA TYR A 29 1.83 1.20 8.08
C TYR A 29 1.08 0.28 7.15
N VAL A 30 1.55 0.23 5.90
CA VAL A 30 1.19 -0.83 4.94
C VAL A 30 2.46 -1.57 4.61
N ASP A 31 2.46 -2.88 4.82
CA ASP A 31 3.56 -3.80 4.53
C ASP A 31 4.94 -3.31 5.05
N PRO A 32 5.12 -3.16 6.38
CA PRO A 32 6.41 -2.71 6.92
C PRO A 32 7.54 -3.67 6.51
N PHE A 33 8.55 -3.12 5.82
CA PHE A 33 9.69 -3.86 5.27
C PHE A 33 10.94 -2.99 5.21
N SER A 34 12.10 -3.57 5.55
CA SER A 34 13.41 -2.90 5.55
C SER A 34 13.44 -1.59 6.34
N LEU A 35 12.82 -1.58 7.52
CA LEU A 35 12.88 -0.43 8.42
C LEU A 35 14.30 -0.27 8.97
N THR A 36 14.84 0.94 8.92
CA THR A 36 16.17 1.28 9.46
C THR A 36 16.14 1.68 10.92
N GLU A 37 14.96 1.87 11.49
CA GLU A 37 14.71 2.30 12.86
C GLU A 37 13.61 1.43 13.49
N ALA A 38 13.48 1.48 14.80
CA ALA A 38 12.43 0.82 15.58
C ALA A 38 11.48 1.87 16.16
N PRO A 39 10.57 2.46 15.36
CA PRO A 39 9.74 3.57 15.80
C PRO A 39 8.70 3.17 16.85
N HIS A 40 8.21 1.93 16.82
CA HIS A 40 7.16 1.43 17.71
C HIS A 40 5.97 2.41 17.84
N ASP A 41 5.56 3.01 16.71
CA ASP A 41 4.58 4.09 16.68
C ASP A 41 3.29 3.74 15.90
N ALA A 42 3.21 2.55 15.29
CA ALA A 42 2.07 2.15 14.49
C ALA A 42 0.78 2.05 15.34
N ASP A 43 -0.22 2.85 15.01
CA ASP A 43 -1.59 2.67 15.50
C ASP A 43 -2.26 1.52 14.75
N LEU A 44 -2.10 1.49 13.41
CA LEU A 44 -2.65 0.46 12.53
C LEU A 44 -1.55 -0.10 11.61
N ILE A 45 -1.58 -1.41 11.40
CA ILE A 45 -0.76 -2.09 10.38
C ILE A 45 -1.68 -2.83 9.43
N PHE A 46 -1.61 -2.48 8.16
CA PHE A 46 -2.31 -3.12 7.05
C PHE A 46 -1.35 -4.06 6.33
N LEU A 47 -1.72 -5.32 6.14
CA LEU A 47 -0.92 -6.29 5.39
C LEU A 47 -1.67 -6.72 4.13
N THR A 48 -1.03 -6.54 2.98
CA THR A 48 -1.63 -6.81 1.68
C THR A 48 -1.60 -8.30 1.34
N HIS A 49 -0.46 -8.95 1.58
CA HIS A 49 -0.24 -10.38 1.32
C HIS A 49 1.03 -10.91 2.04
N ASP A 50 1.36 -12.17 1.87
CA ASP A 50 2.39 -12.86 2.66
C ASP A 50 3.72 -13.13 1.93
N HIS A 51 4.03 -12.44 0.84
CA HIS A 51 5.37 -12.47 0.27
C HIS A 51 6.37 -11.75 1.19
N PHE A 52 7.63 -12.17 1.14
CA PHE A 52 8.68 -11.78 2.09
C PHE A 52 8.98 -10.26 2.12
N ASP A 53 8.73 -9.58 1.02
CA ASP A 53 8.91 -8.13 0.82
C ASP A 53 7.69 -7.28 1.23
N HIS A 54 6.60 -7.94 1.67
CA HIS A 54 5.38 -7.35 2.22
C HIS A 54 5.09 -7.84 3.64
N PHE A 55 5.50 -9.06 3.96
CA PHE A 55 5.32 -9.67 5.26
C PHE A 55 6.69 -9.96 5.90
N SER A 56 7.23 -8.97 6.61
CA SER A 56 8.46 -9.10 7.39
C SER A 56 8.14 -9.08 8.88
N PRO A 57 8.18 -10.23 9.58
CA PRO A 57 7.95 -10.29 11.02
C PRO A 57 8.83 -9.34 11.83
N ALA A 58 10.09 -9.21 11.44
CA ALA A 58 11.04 -8.32 12.11
C ALA A 58 10.60 -6.85 12.00
N ASP A 59 10.26 -6.39 10.78
CA ASP A 59 9.85 -5.01 10.56
C ASP A 59 8.46 -4.70 11.14
N ILE A 60 7.54 -5.67 11.10
CA ILE A 60 6.25 -5.58 11.78
C ILE A 60 6.45 -5.36 13.29
N ALA A 61 7.41 -6.07 13.90
CA ALA A 61 7.74 -5.88 15.32
C ALA A 61 8.39 -4.52 15.60
N LEU A 62 9.21 -3.99 14.68
CA LEU A 62 9.83 -2.66 14.80
C LEU A 62 8.80 -1.52 14.66
N ALA A 63 7.82 -1.66 13.78
CA ALA A 63 6.76 -0.68 13.61
C ALA A 63 5.73 -0.74 14.75
N GLY A 64 5.38 -1.96 15.17
CA GLY A 64 4.27 -2.22 16.08
C GLY A 64 4.53 -1.81 17.53
N LYS A 65 3.49 -1.40 18.23
CA LYS A 65 3.40 -1.18 19.67
C LYS A 65 2.36 -2.13 20.28
N ALA A 66 2.21 -2.12 21.60
CA ALA A 66 1.36 -3.10 22.31
C ALA A 66 -0.13 -3.06 21.90
N ASP A 67 -0.64 -1.89 21.55
CA ASP A 67 -2.03 -1.63 21.21
C ASP A 67 -2.29 -1.51 19.69
N THR A 68 -1.27 -1.75 18.85
CA THR A 68 -1.42 -1.77 17.39
C THR A 68 -2.52 -2.73 16.96
N VAL A 69 -3.41 -2.27 16.09
CA VAL A 69 -4.44 -3.08 15.46
C VAL A 69 -4.00 -3.46 14.05
N PHE A 70 -4.14 -4.73 13.72
CA PHE A 70 -3.84 -5.26 12.39
C PHE A 70 -5.08 -5.32 11.52
N VAL A 71 -4.93 -5.02 10.23
CA VAL A 71 -5.95 -5.24 9.19
C VAL A 71 -5.32 -6.14 8.13
N LEU A 72 -5.83 -7.33 7.98
CA LEU A 72 -5.19 -8.36 7.17
C LEU A 72 -6.16 -9.47 6.80
N GLN A 73 -5.78 -10.30 5.85
CA GLN A 73 -6.57 -11.46 5.46
C GLN A 73 -6.45 -12.62 6.47
N GLU A 74 -7.50 -13.44 6.52
CA GLU A 74 -7.51 -14.65 7.35
C GLU A 74 -6.34 -15.59 7.04
N SER A 75 -5.96 -15.73 5.77
CA SER A 75 -4.86 -16.59 5.34
C SER A 75 -3.49 -16.25 5.94
N ILE A 76 -3.27 -14.98 6.32
CA ILE A 76 -2.01 -14.52 6.94
C ILE A 76 -2.13 -14.20 8.44
N ALA A 77 -3.35 -14.24 8.98
CA ALA A 77 -3.60 -13.93 10.40
C ALA A 77 -2.83 -14.86 11.34
N MET A 78 -2.81 -16.15 11.05
CA MET A 78 -2.11 -17.15 11.85
C MET A 78 -0.59 -16.91 11.82
N LYS A 79 -0.02 -16.66 10.64
CA LYS A 79 1.40 -16.32 10.46
C LYS A 79 1.78 -15.05 11.22
N THR A 80 0.89 -14.05 11.22
CA THR A 80 1.09 -12.81 11.97
C THR A 80 1.09 -13.06 13.46
N ALA A 81 0.14 -13.84 14.00
CA ALA A 81 0.08 -14.17 15.39
C ALA A 81 1.29 -15.01 15.87
N GLU A 82 1.80 -15.91 15.03
CA GLU A 82 3.02 -16.68 15.29
C GLU A 82 4.26 -15.78 15.31
N ALA A 83 4.31 -14.78 14.41
CA ALA A 83 5.47 -13.92 14.23
C ALA A 83 5.63 -12.85 15.33
N VAL A 84 4.54 -12.18 15.72
CA VAL A 84 4.56 -11.03 16.63
C VAL A 84 3.69 -11.23 17.87
N GLY A 85 3.20 -12.45 18.11
CA GLY A 85 2.28 -12.79 19.16
C GLY A 85 0.84 -12.37 18.86
N PRO A 86 -0.12 -12.80 19.69
CA PRO A 86 -1.52 -12.47 19.50
C PRO A 86 -1.75 -10.96 19.59
N ARG A 87 -2.39 -10.41 18.58
CA ARG A 87 -2.71 -8.99 18.44
C ARG A 87 -4.18 -8.80 18.10
N LYS A 88 -4.70 -7.60 18.36
CA LYS A 88 -6.02 -7.22 17.86
C LYS A 88 -5.96 -7.15 16.34
N ALA A 89 -6.82 -7.91 15.66
CA ALA A 89 -6.86 -7.96 14.20
C ALA A 89 -8.29 -7.86 13.68
N VAL A 90 -8.44 -7.15 12.57
CA VAL A 90 -9.64 -7.11 11.73
C VAL A 90 -9.34 -7.91 10.48
N LEU A 91 -10.08 -8.99 10.29
CA LEU A 91 -9.94 -9.85 9.11
C LEU A 91 -10.74 -9.27 7.96
N VAL A 92 -10.13 -9.24 6.79
CA VAL A 92 -10.73 -8.68 5.58
C VAL A 92 -10.66 -9.64 4.40
N ASN A 93 -11.64 -9.53 3.52
CA ASN A 93 -11.68 -10.14 2.21
C ASN A 93 -11.74 -9.05 1.13
N PRO A 94 -11.39 -9.37 -0.13
CA PRO A 94 -11.56 -8.44 -1.23
C PRO A 94 -12.98 -7.86 -1.31
N GLY A 95 -13.07 -6.53 -1.30
CA GLY A 95 -14.32 -5.77 -1.32
C GLY A 95 -14.85 -5.36 0.05
N ASP A 96 -14.26 -5.85 1.14
CA ASP A 96 -14.67 -5.45 2.50
C ASP A 96 -14.33 -3.99 2.76
N ARG A 97 -15.17 -3.35 3.57
CA ARG A 97 -15.04 -1.97 4.03
C ARG A 97 -15.27 -1.89 5.52
N GLY A 98 -14.59 -0.98 6.18
CA GLY A 98 -14.76 -0.77 7.61
C GLY A 98 -14.15 0.53 8.07
N GLU A 99 -14.20 0.74 9.38
CA GLU A 99 -13.59 1.87 10.05
C GLU A 99 -12.97 1.42 11.38
N ILE A 100 -11.77 1.92 11.69
CA ILE A 100 -11.07 1.68 12.95
C ILE A 100 -10.51 3.00 13.44
N ASP A 101 -10.93 3.44 14.62
CA ASP A 101 -10.43 4.65 15.28
C ASP A 101 -10.48 5.91 14.40
N GLY A 102 -11.52 6.04 13.56
CA GLY A 102 -11.71 7.17 12.65
C GLY A 102 -10.98 7.04 11.30
N ILE A 103 -10.31 5.92 11.07
CA ILE A 103 -9.71 5.57 9.77
C ILE A 103 -10.62 4.62 9.02
N GLY A 104 -11.25 5.10 7.95
CA GLY A 104 -11.98 4.26 7.01
C GLY A 104 -11.02 3.45 6.14
N PHE A 105 -11.42 2.23 5.78
CA PHE A 105 -10.66 1.40 4.83
C PHE A 105 -11.57 0.64 3.87
N GLU A 106 -11.03 0.36 2.68
CA GLU A 106 -11.59 -0.54 1.67
C GLU A 106 -10.50 -1.50 1.21
N ALA A 107 -10.76 -2.81 1.28
CA ALA A 107 -9.87 -3.86 0.77
C ALA A 107 -10.12 -4.07 -0.73
N VAL A 108 -9.25 -3.55 -1.58
CA VAL A 108 -9.35 -3.65 -3.05
C VAL A 108 -8.69 -4.94 -3.51
N PRO A 109 -9.35 -5.79 -4.32
CA PRO A 109 -8.70 -6.99 -4.87
C PRO A 109 -7.39 -6.65 -5.57
N ALA A 110 -6.28 -7.31 -5.20
CA ALA A 110 -4.98 -7.16 -5.81
C ALA A 110 -4.51 -8.49 -6.41
N TYR A 111 -4.32 -8.54 -7.72
CA TYR A 111 -3.94 -9.75 -8.44
C TYR A 111 -3.36 -9.43 -9.83
N ASN A 112 -2.66 -10.41 -10.42
CA ASN A 112 -1.98 -10.26 -11.70
C ASN A 112 -2.52 -11.27 -12.72
N PRO A 113 -3.42 -10.86 -13.64
CA PRO A 113 -3.91 -11.74 -14.68
C PRO A 113 -2.77 -12.26 -15.56
N GLY A 114 -2.69 -13.59 -15.70
CA GLY A 114 -1.67 -14.21 -16.54
C GLY A 114 -0.26 -14.32 -15.93
N LYS A 115 -0.03 -13.79 -14.74
CA LYS A 115 1.23 -13.95 -13.99
C LYS A 115 1.07 -14.99 -12.87
N ARG A 116 2.15 -15.72 -12.58
CA ARG A 116 2.10 -16.90 -11.68
C ARG A 116 1.93 -16.52 -10.19
N PHE A 117 2.50 -15.41 -9.76
CA PHE A 117 2.77 -15.17 -8.33
C PHE A 117 1.59 -14.57 -7.56
N HIS A 118 0.67 -13.86 -8.21
CA HIS A 118 -0.47 -13.19 -7.58
C HIS A 118 -1.80 -13.62 -8.23
N PRO A 119 -2.16 -14.92 -8.14
CA PRO A 119 -3.42 -15.37 -8.71
C PRO A 119 -4.61 -14.80 -7.92
N ARG A 120 -5.69 -14.46 -8.61
CA ARG A 120 -6.91 -13.93 -7.98
C ARG A 120 -7.46 -14.82 -6.85
N ALA A 121 -7.24 -16.13 -6.95
CA ALA A 121 -7.70 -17.10 -5.96
C ALA A 121 -7.05 -16.95 -4.56
N ASN A 122 -5.93 -16.22 -4.44
CA ASN A 122 -5.31 -15.93 -3.14
C ASN A 122 -6.08 -14.88 -2.34
N ASN A 123 -7.04 -14.17 -2.97
CA ASN A 123 -7.83 -13.11 -2.34
C ASN A 123 -6.99 -11.99 -1.71
N TRP A 124 -5.78 -11.75 -2.20
CA TRP A 124 -4.92 -10.68 -1.72
C TRP A 124 -5.47 -9.30 -2.07
N VAL A 125 -5.07 -8.29 -1.32
CA VAL A 125 -5.69 -6.97 -1.40
C VAL A 125 -4.66 -5.84 -1.39
N GLY A 126 -5.01 -4.73 -2.03
CA GLY A 126 -4.52 -3.41 -1.68
C GLY A 126 -5.54 -2.70 -0.79
N TYR A 127 -5.24 -1.50 -0.34
CA TYR A 127 -6.12 -0.75 0.55
C TYR A 127 -6.37 0.68 0.06
N VAL A 128 -7.63 1.11 0.13
CA VAL A 128 -7.94 2.54 0.17
C VAL A 128 -8.14 2.92 1.63
N LEU A 129 -7.35 3.87 2.12
CA LEU A 129 -7.38 4.38 3.49
C LEU A 129 -7.95 5.79 3.48
N GLU A 130 -8.92 6.07 4.34
CA GLU A 130 -9.66 7.33 4.32
C GLU A 130 -9.76 7.97 5.70
N ALA A 131 -9.39 9.23 5.81
CA ALA A 131 -9.74 10.10 6.91
C ALA A 131 -9.64 11.58 6.47
N GLU A 132 -10.28 12.49 7.22
CA GLU A 132 -10.23 13.94 6.97
C GLU A 132 -10.73 14.35 5.56
N GLY A 133 -11.48 13.47 4.88
CA GLY A 133 -11.94 13.66 3.51
C GLY A 133 -10.86 13.43 2.46
N LEU A 134 -9.77 12.77 2.82
CA LEU A 134 -8.68 12.33 1.92
C LEU A 134 -8.67 10.82 1.79
N ARG A 135 -8.41 10.33 0.57
CA ARG A 135 -8.34 8.90 0.24
C ARG A 135 -6.98 8.55 -0.34
N PHE A 136 -6.30 7.61 0.31
CA PHE A 136 -4.99 7.08 -0.10
C PHE A 136 -5.15 5.65 -0.57
N TYR A 137 -4.80 5.36 -1.82
CA TYR A 137 -4.79 4.00 -2.37
C TYR A 137 -3.37 3.45 -2.36
N VAL A 138 -3.13 2.43 -1.56
CA VAL A 138 -1.91 1.61 -1.61
C VAL A 138 -2.26 0.31 -2.31
N ALA A 139 -1.79 0.15 -3.54
CA ALA A 139 -2.31 -0.86 -4.46
C ALA A 139 -1.95 -2.31 -4.09
N GLY A 140 -0.84 -2.50 -3.33
CA GLY A 140 -0.24 -3.83 -3.17
C GLY A 140 0.31 -4.36 -4.50
N ASP A 141 0.51 -5.66 -4.59
CA ASP A 141 1.02 -6.29 -5.81
C ASP A 141 -0.11 -6.64 -6.77
N THR A 142 -0.34 -5.76 -7.73
CA THR A 142 -1.45 -5.87 -8.68
C THR A 142 -1.07 -5.41 -10.08
N ASP A 143 -1.76 -5.94 -11.08
CA ASP A 143 -1.84 -5.34 -12.41
C ASP A 143 -2.98 -4.32 -12.47
N ALA A 144 -3.16 -3.65 -13.62
CA ALA A 144 -4.26 -2.71 -13.88
C ALA A 144 -5.61 -3.44 -14.03
N THR A 145 -6.06 -4.09 -12.96
CA THR A 145 -7.32 -4.83 -12.91
C THR A 145 -8.54 -3.93 -13.03
N PRO A 146 -9.73 -4.45 -13.41
CA PRO A 146 -10.95 -3.66 -13.39
C PRO A 146 -11.27 -3.04 -12.04
N GLU A 147 -10.96 -3.74 -10.95
CA GLU A 147 -11.16 -3.26 -9.58
C GLU A 147 -10.20 -2.11 -9.24
N ALA A 148 -8.90 -2.25 -9.54
CA ALA A 148 -7.92 -1.16 -9.38
C ALA A 148 -8.30 0.06 -10.21
N ALA A 149 -8.76 -0.14 -11.45
CA ALA A 149 -9.19 0.92 -12.36
C ALA A 149 -10.51 1.62 -11.96
N ALA A 150 -11.26 1.04 -11.03
CA ALA A 150 -12.49 1.63 -10.47
C ALA A 150 -12.23 2.44 -9.20
N VAL A 151 -11.04 2.37 -8.61
CA VAL A 151 -10.68 3.11 -7.39
C VAL A 151 -10.84 4.62 -7.61
N ARG A 152 -11.27 5.30 -6.56
CA ARG A 152 -11.28 6.77 -6.46
C ARG A 152 -10.45 7.17 -5.25
N CYS A 153 -9.41 7.96 -5.47
CA CYS A 153 -8.48 8.39 -4.44
C CYS A 153 -7.88 9.75 -4.76
N ASP A 154 -7.34 10.42 -3.74
CA ASP A 154 -6.58 11.66 -3.87
C ASP A 154 -5.09 11.37 -4.11
N VAL A 155 -4.60 10.31 -3.47
CA VAL A 155 -3.21 9.85 -3.58
C VAL A 155 -3.22 8.37 -3.96
N ALA A 156 -2.44 7.99 -4.98
CA ALA A 156 -2.23 6.61 -5.36
C ALA A 156 -0.76 6.21 -5.19
N LEU A 157 -0.52 5.07 -4.54
CA LEU A 157 0.79 4.44 -4.47
C LEU A 157 0.72 3.18 -5.32
N LEU A 158 1.42 3.18 -6.46
CA LEU A 158 1.30 2.16 -7.50
C LEU A 158 2.63 1.43 -7.72
N PRO A 159 2.62 0.09 -7.80
CA PRO A 159 3.81 -0.68 -8.16
C PRO A 159 4.17 -0.45 -9.63
N ILE A 160 5.49 -0.31 -9.92
CA ILE A 160 5.99 -0.06 -11.28
C ILE A 160 7.14 -1.00 -11.69
N GLY A 161 7.45 -2.03 -10.88
CA GLY A 161 8.64 -2.87 -11.06
C GLY A 161 8.55 -3.94 -12.16
N GLY A 162 7.40 -4.15 -12.78
CA GLY A 162 7.18 -4.92 -14.00
C GLY A 162 7.13 -6.45 -13.86
N THR A 163 8.06 -7.07 -13.15
CA THR A 163 8.20 -8.54 -13.16
C THR A 163 7.01 -9.25 -12.50
N TYR A 164 6.56 -8.75 -11.36
CA TYR A 164 5.49 -9.34 -10.55
C TYR A 164 4.24 -8.48 -10.48
N THR A 165 4.31 -7.27 -10.99
CA THR A 165 3.28 -6.24 -10.93
C THR A 165 3.18 -5.51 -12.28
N MET A 166 2.47 -4.40 -12.34
CA MET A 166 2.51 -3.48 -13.47
C MET A 166 3.95 -3.05 -13.76
N ASP A 167 4.28 -2.89 -15.02
CA ASP A 167 5.43 -2.11 -15.43
C ASP A 167 5.12 -0.59 -15.37
N ALA A 168 6.13 0.22 -15.70
CA ALA A 168 6.01 1.68 -15.64
C ALA A 168 4.91 2.25 -16.55
N GLU A 169 4.74 1.68 -17.73
CA GLU A 169 3.75 2.13 -18.72
C GLU A 169 2.33 1.72 -18.30
N GLU A 170 2.16 0.48 -17.84
CA GLU A 170 0.89 -0.03 -17.33
C GLU A 170 0.42 0.76 -16.09
N ALA A 171 1.33 1.06 -15.16
CA ALA A 171 1.05 1.84 -13.97
C ALA A 171 0.70 3.31 -14.31
N ALA A 172 1.39 3.93 -15.27
CA ALA A 172 1.04 5.26 -15.75
C ALA A 172 -0.35 5.29 -16.39
N ALA A 173 -0.69 4.28 -17.20
CA ALA A 173 -2.02 4.15 -17.77
C ALA A 173 -3.11 3.99 -16.70
N LEU A 174 -2.84 3.24 -15.63
CA LEU A 174 -3.74 3.12 -14.48
C LEU A 174 -3.89 4.47 -13.75
N ALA A 175 -2.79 5.19 -13.48
CA ALA A 175 -2.81 6.52 -12.87
C ALA A 175 -3.68 7.49 -13.69
N ASN A 176 -3.52 7.51 -15.03
CA ASN A 176 -4.29 8.33 -15.94
C ASN A 176 -5.79 7.99 -15.94
N ARG A 177 -6.13 6.72 -15.69
CA ARG A 177 -7.52 6.27 -15.60
C ARG A 177 -8.18 6.64 -14.28
N ILE A 178 -7.51 6.46 -13.13
CA ILE A 178 -8.08 6.76 -11.81
C ILE A 178 -7.97 8.23 -11.43
N ARG A 179 -7.04 8.98 -12.05
CA ARG A 179 -6.84 10.42 -11.94
C ARG A 179 -6.71 10.95 -10.52
N PRO A 180 -5.75 10.45 -9.72
CA PRO A 180 -5.48 10.99 -8.40
C PRO A 180 -4.88 12.40 -8.52
N GLN A 181 -4.87 13.19 -7.45
CA GLN A 181 -4.14 14.46 -7.40
C GLN A 181 -2.63 14.24 -7.35
N LEU A 182 -2.21 13.11 -6.73
CA LEU A 182 -0.82 12.74 -6.53
C LEU A 182 -0.64 11.25 -6.77
N VAL A 183 0.41 10.87 -7.51
CA VAL A 183 0.84 9.48 -7.62
C VAL A 183 2.29 9.31 -7.16
N ILE A 184 2.54 8.26 -6.41
CA ILE A 184 3.83 7.88 -5.85
C ILE A 184 4.14 6.47 -6.34
N PRO A 185 5.13 6.27 -7.20
CA PRO A 185 5.54 4.93 -7.62
C PRO A 185 6.27 4.21 -6.49
N ILE A 186 5.97 2.93 -6.32
CA ILE A 186 6.54 2.01 -5.33
C ILE A 186 6.93 0.69 -6.01
N HIS A 187 7.49 -0.26 -5.26
CA HIS A 187 7.81 -1.61 -5.73
C HIS A 187 8.79 -1.62 -6.92
N TYR A 188 9.85 -0.81 -6.86
CA TYR A 188 10.92 -0.75 -7.88
C TYR A 188 12.27 -0.37 -7.26
N GLY A 189 13.35 -0.55 -8.00
CA GLY A 189 14.68 -0.09 -7.65
C GLY A 189 15.41 -0.86 -6.52
N SER A 190 14.81 -1.96 -6.01
CA SER A 190 15.42 -2.80 -4.96
C SER A 190 15.24 -4.29 -5.25
N VAL A 191 14.13 -4.91 -4.83
CA VAL A 191 13.82 -6.33 -5.07
C VAL A 191 13.60 -6.61 -6.55
N VAL A 192 12.89 -5.71 -7.23
CA VAL A 192 12.60 -5.74 -8.67
C VAL A 192 12.67 -4.33 -9.26
N GLY A 193 12.64 -4.25 -10.58
CA GLY A 193 12.71 -3.00 -11.30
C GLY A 193 14.05 -2.28 -11.14
N THR A 194 14.16 -1.11 -11.74
CA THR A 194 15.36 -0.27 -11.74
C THR A 194 14.98 1.18 -11.42
N ALA A 195 15.99 2.01 -11.18
CA ALA A 195 15.77 3.45 -11.00
C ALA A 195 15.23 4.15 -12.27
N ASP A 196 15.45 3.54 -13.45
CA ASP A 196 15.01 4.09 -14.74
C ASP A 196 13.49 3.94 -14.94
N ASP A 197 12.85 2.98 -14.24
CA ASP A 197 11.40 2.79 -14.30
C ASP A 197 10.64 4.02 -13.82
N PHE A 198 11.21 4.78 -12.87
CA PHE A 198 10.64 6.06 -12.45
C PHE A 198 10.52 7.05 -13.59
N ALA A 199 11.55 7.18 -14.44
CA ALA A 199 11.54 8.14 -15.54
C ALA A 199 10.50 7.74 -16.60
N ALA A 200 10.40 6.45 -16.93
CA ALA A 200 9.40 5.92 -17.85
C ALA A 200 7.97 6.14 -17.30
N PHE A 201 7.74 5.83 -16.03
CA PHE A 201 6.46 6.07 -15.36
C PHE A 201 6.07 7.55 -15.40
N ALA A 202 6.97 8.43 -14.96
CA ALA A 202 6.69 9.87 -14.89
C ALA A 202 6.41 10.48 -16.27
N ALA A 203 7.07 9.98 -17.33
CA ALA A 203 6.83 10.41 -18.70
C ALA A 203 5.47 9.96 -19.25
N GLY A 204 4.91 8.85 -18.74
CA GLY A 204 3.62 8.31 -19.17
C GLY A 204 2.41 8.87 -18.41
N VAL A 205 2.62 9.59 -17.30
CA VAL A 205 1.52 10.16 -16.49
C VAL A 205 1.04 11.48 -17.11
N ASP A 206 -0.27 11.62 -17.25
CA ASP A 206 -0.93 12.80 -17.84
C ASP A 206 -0.63 14.10 -17.05
N GLU A 207 -0.59 15.22 -17.78
CA GLU A 207 -0.57 16.55 -17.18
C GLU A 207 -1.75 16.74 -16.20
N GLY A 208 -1.47 17.34 -15.04
CA GLY A 208 -2.44 17.57 -13.99
C GLY A 208 -2.48 16.50 -12.90
N ILE A 209 -1.77 15.39 -13.06
CA ILE A 209 -1.49 14.42 -12.00
C ILE A 209 -0.05 14.67 -11.52
N ARG A 210 0.13 14.99 -10.26
CA ARG A 210 1.47 15.22 -9.73
C ARG A 210 2.17 13.89 -9.45
N VAL A 211 3.39 13.71 -9.98
CA VAL A 211 4.24 12.55 -9.71
C VAL A 211 5.29 12.94 -8.68
N VAL A 212 5.44 12.15 -7.62
CA VAL A 212 6.47 12.35 -6.59
C VAL A 212 7.27 11.09 -6.38
N ARG A 213 8.59 11.21 -6.41
CA ARG A 213 9.53 10.13 -6.07
C ARG A 213 9.86 10.20 -4.58
N LEU A 214 9.70 9.07 -3.86
CA LEU A 214 10.05 8.95 -2.44
C LEU A 214 11.13 7.88 -2.16
N ILE A 215 11.46 7.05 -3.16
CA ILE A 215 12.53 6.03 -3.10
C ILE A 215 13.46 6.13 -4.31
#